data_c54b0ffabc20bc9637ad4335e57d3f18
#
_entry.id   c54b0ffabc20bc9637ad4335e57d3f18
#
_cell.length_a   1.000
_cell.length_b   1.000
_cell.length_c   1.000
_cell.angle_alpha   90.00
_cell.angle_beta   90.00
_cell.angle_gamma   90.00
#
_symmetry.space_group_name_H-M   'P 1'
#
loop_
_entity.id
_entity.type
_entity.pdbx_description
1 polymer ?
#
loop_
_entity_poly.entity_id
_entity_poly.type
_entity_poly.pdbx_seq_one_letter_code
_entity_poly.pdbx_strand_id
1 'polypeptide(L)'
;MSQAPLAVYLSSTNRMTNLPLQYVDLLRYESSVALLDQNGENTLWETVYYSASEQTEIYKSLTFIYALLKTDGDIDVLDHLSIARIDFCTFGNTQPFRIRVINRLNDNYDHFYVKRADASRAYGLELEYILSPNHVTFLVDGNTLIEEHVAGIPGDDFMKNKLQDTEFNQIRIAKEFIKFNERCFVRLLGDMRSYNYVVDITPDIEGSQIRLRTIDFEQQSCEGRKNFYLPQYFKDNNPIIFLGIQHMSPETVRQYQMEERSLIAMRAKSSRVRLNKLLHV
;
A
#
# COMPACT_ATOMS: atom_id res chain seq x y z
N MET A 1 -0.52 -14.14 13.75
CA MET A 1 -1.39 -13.02 14.14
C MET A 1 -2.43 -13.55 15.11
N SER A 2 -2.37 -13.24 16.38
CA SER A 2 -3.25 -13.88 17.36
C SER A 2 -3.71 -12.97 18.49
N GLN A 3 -4.21 -11.79 18.15
CA GLN A 3 -5.15 -11.16 19.07
C GLN A 3 -6.54 -11.63 18.65
N ALA A 4 -7.13 -12.49 19.45
CA ALA A 4 -8.45 -13.09 19.16
C ALA A 4 -9.52 -12.05 18.75
N PRO A 5 -9.58 -10.83 19.38
CA PRO A 5 -10.53 -9.80 18.97
C PRO A 5 -10.33 -9.30 17.54
N LEU A 6 -9.09 -9.07 17.11
CA LEU A 6 -8.80 -8.62 15.74
C LEU A 6 -9.17 -9.68 14.70
N ALA A 7 -8.90 -10.96 14.97
CA ALA A 7 -9.29 -12.06 14.09
C ALA A 7 -10.82 -12.14 13.91
N VAL A 8 -11.59 -11.99 15.00
CA VAL A 8 -13.06 -11.94 14.95
C VAL A 8 -13.53 -10.76 14.12
N TYR A 9 -12.93 -9.60 14.31
CA TYR A 9 -13.24 -8.40 13.52
C TYR A 9 -12.98 -8.62 12.03
N LEU A 10 -11.78 -9.09 11.65
CA LEU A 10 -11.38 -9.32 10.26
C LEU A 10 -12.27 -10.37 9.58
N SER A 11 -12.68 -11.42 10.31
CA SER A 11 -13.65 -12.40 9.81
C SER A 11 -15.01 -11.76 9.54
N SER A 12 -15.50 -10.90 10.45
CA SER A 12 -16.80 -10.21 10.30
C SER A 12 -16.82 -9.17 9.18
N THR A 13 -15.67 -8.80 8.65
CA THR A 13 -15.50 -7.80 7.58
C THR A 13 -15.02 -8.41 6.26
N ASN A 14 -15.04 -9.73 6.14
CA ASN A 14 -14.59 -10.51 4.97
C ASN A 14 -13.11 -10.25 4.60
N ARG A 15 -12.29 -9.90 5.60
CA ARG A 15 -10.83 -9.75 5.41
C ARG A 15 -10.07 -11.04 5.72
N MET A 16 -10.69 -11.96 6.43
CA MET A 16 -10.12 -13.26 6.79
C MET A 16 -10.73 -14.37 5.93
N THR A 17 -9.88 -15.12 5.24
CA THR A 17 -10.29 -16.20 4.34
C THR A 17 -9.22 -17.28 4.32
N ASN A 18 -9.59 -18.52 4.07
CA ASN A 18 -8.64 -19.60 3.90
C ASN A 18 -7.89 -19.43 2.57
N LEU A 19 -6.59 -19.30 2.64
CA LEU A 19 -5.71 -19.18 1.49
C LEU A 19 -5.13 -20.56 1.12
N PRO A 20 -5.04 -20.91 -0.16
CA PRO A 20 -4.44 -22.19 -0.59
C PRO A 20 -2.91 -22.23 -0.41
N LEU A 21 -2.29 -21.11 -0.06
CA LEU A 21 -0.85 -20.95 0.08
C LEU A 21 -0.54 -19.93 1.18
N GLN A 22 0.47 -20.26 2.00
CA GLN A 22 0.94 -19.41 3.07
C GLN A 22 2.26 -18.71 2.70
N TYR A 23 2.61 -17.60 3.36
CA TYR A 23 3.88 -16.89 3.16
C TYR A 23 5.09 -17.83 3.29
N VAL A 24 5.07 -18.75 4.24
CA VAL A 24 6.17 -19.70 4.48
C VAL A 24 6.38 -20.66 3.32
N ASP A 25 5.35 -20.95 2.53
CA ASP A 25 5.46 -21.83 1.38
C ASP A 25 6.27 -21.19 0.25
N LEU A 26 6.19 -19.85 0.11
CA LEU A 26 6.98 -19.11 -0.85
C LEU A 26 8.47 -19.05 -0.51
N LEU A 27 8.87 -19.31 0.74
CA LEU A 27 10.28 -19.35 1.15
C LEU A 27 11.00 -20.63 0.69
N ARG A 28 10.31 -21.62 0.10
CA ARG A 28 10.88 -22.88 -0.37
C ARG A 28 11.55 -22.83 -1.74
N TYR A 29 11.84 -21.61 -2.26
CA TYR A 29 12.52 -21.47 -3.54
C TYR A 29 13.94 -22.06 -3.51
N GLU A 30 14.36 -22.65 -4.65
CA GLU A 30 15.66 -23.32 -4.77
C GLU A 30 16.78 -22.37 -5.16
N SER A 31 16.45 -21.31 -5.90
CA SER A 31 17.42 -20.33 -6.37
C SER A 31 16.77 -18.97 -6.57
N SER A 32 17.59 -17.91 -6.62
CA SER A 32 17.16 -16.57 -6.91
C SER A 32 18.15 -15.84 -7.83
N VAL A 33 17.67 -14.82 -8.52
CA VAL A 33 18.49 -13.94 -9.37
C VAL A 33 18.15 -12.49 -9.05
N ALA A 34 19.18 -11.68 -8.79
CA ALA A 34 19.00 -10.27 -8.50
C ALA A 34 18.28 -9.54 -9.66
N LEU A 35 17.28 -8.75 -9.32
CA LEU A 35 16.55 -7.91 -10.24
C LEU A 35 17.24 -6.55 -10.34
N LEU A 36 17.77 -6.25 -11.52
CA LEU A 36 18.41 -4.96 -11.80
C LEU A 36 17.40 -3.99 -12.41
N ASP A 37 17.58 -2.70 -12.15
CA ASP A 37 16.84 -1.63 -12.80
C ASP A 37 17.34 -1.37 -14.24
N GLN A 38 16.78 -0.36 -14.92
CA GLN A 38 17.14 0.01 -16.28
C GLN A 38 18.58 0.52 -16.40
N ASN A 39 19.20 0.95 -15.30
CA ASN A 39 20.57 1.43 -15.22
C ASN A 39 21.55 0.33 -14.80
N GLY A 40 21.07 -0.88 -14.54
CA GLY A 40 21.87 -2.00 -14.06
C GLY A 40 22.14 -2.00 -12.55
N GLU A 41 21.46 -1.11 -11.79
CA GLU A 41 21.58 -1.05 -10.34
C GLU A 41 20.70 -2.10 -9.66
N ASN A 42 21.16 -2.60 -8.52
CA ASN A 42 20.43 -3.61 -7.76
C ASN A 42 19.17 -2.98 -7.11
N THR A 43 18.00 -3.52 -7.42
CA THR A 43 16.72 -3.05 -6.88
C THR A 43 16.43 -3.56 -5.47
N LEU A 44 17.29 -4.40 -4.88
CA LEU A 44 17.06 -5.14 -3.63
C LEU A 44 15.91 -6.15 -3.71
N TRP A 45 15.47 -6.46 -4.91
CA TRP A 45 14.55 -7.55 -5.22
C TRP A 45 15.28 -8.67 -5.94
N GLU A 46 14.88 -9.90 -5.67
CA GLU A 46 15.38 -11.09 -6.35
C GLU A 46 14.23 -11.88 -6.94
N THR A 47 14.31 -12.23 -8.22
CA THR A 47 13.37 -13.17 -8.83
C THR A 47 13.69 -14.58 -8.34
N VAL A 48 12.71 -15.25 -7.75
CA VAL A 48 12.87 -16.58 -7.15
C VAL A 48 12.35 -17.69 -8.06
N TYR A 49 12.97 -18.86 -7.97
CA TYR A 49 12.65 -20.02 -8.79
C TYR A 49 12.43 -21.27 -7.90
N TYR A 50 11.40 -22.03 -8.23
CA TYR A 50 10.99 -23.25 -7.53
C TYR A 50 11.25 -24.48 -8.39
N SER A 51 11.27 -25.67 -7.79
CA SER A 51 11.21 -26.93 -8.53
C SER A 51 9.98 -26.98 -9.44
N ALA A 52 10.03 -27.74 -10.53
CA ALA A 52 8.91 -27.80 -11.49
C ALA A 52 7.59 -28.27 -10.87
N SER A 53 7.64 -29.17 -9.89
CA SER A 53 6.49 -29.68 -9.16
C SER A 53 5.88 -28.61 -8.24
N GLU A 54 6.70 -27.93 -7.45
CA GLU A 54 6.26 -26.87 -6.55
C GLU A 54 5.78 -25.63 -7.31
N GLN A 55 6.45 -25.27 -8.41
CA GLN A 55 6.06 -24.15 -9.25
C GLN A 55 4.61 -24.27 -9.75
N THR A 56 4.21 -25.45 -10.20
CA THR A 56 2.85 -25.69 -10.69
C THR A 56 1.80 -25.44 -9.60
N GLU A 57 2.05 -25.96 -8.40
CA GLU A 57 1.16 -25.79 -7.25
C GLU A 57 1.10 -24.35 -6.77
N ILE A 58 2.28 -23.72 -6.61
CA ILE A 58 2.41 -22.33 -6.17
C ILE A 58 1.72 -21.40 -7.16
N TYR A 59 1.94 -21.55 -8.46
CA TYR A 59 1.36 -20.67 -9.48
C TYR A 59 -0.16 -20.80 -9.52
N LYS A 60 -0.70 -22.02 -9.44
CA LYS A 60 -2.15 -22.24 -9.33
C LYS A 60 -2.74 -21.56 -8.10
N SER A 61 -2.11 -21.72 -6.95
CA SER A 61 -2.52 -21.12 -5.68
C SER A 61 -2.49 -19.60 -5.73
N LEU A 62 -1.43 -19.00 -6.27
CA LEU A 62 -1.27 -17.55 -6.40
C LEU A 62 -2.29 -16.96 -7.39
N THR A 63 -2.59 -17.64 -8.49
CA THR A 63 -3.63 -17.22 -9.42
C THR A 63 -5.01 -17.17 -8.76
N PHE A 64 -5.33 -18.19 -7.95
CA PHE A 64 -6.57 -18.23 -7.18
C PHE A 64 -6.62 -17.11 -6.12
N ILE A 65 -5.51 -16.85 -5.41
CA ILE A 65 -5.40 -15.73 -4.45
C ILE A 65 -5.65 -14.39 -5.14
N TYR A 66 -5.11 -14.19 -6.34
CA TYR A 66 -5.36 -12.98 -7.10
C TYR A 66 -6.85 -12.80 -7.47
N ALA A 67 -7.53 -13.87 -7.87
CA ALA A 67 -8.97 -13.84 -8.12
C ALA A 67 -9.76 -13.49 -6.84
N LEU A 68 -9.43 -14.07 -5.70
CA LEU A 68 -10.02 -13.70 -4.41
C LEU A 68 -9.84 -12.21 -4.10
N LEU A 69 -8.65 -11.66 -4.38
CA LEU A 69 -8.31 -10.26 -4.07
C LEU A 69 -9.03 -9.26 -4.97
N LYS A 70 -9.23 -9.58 -6.26
CA LYS A 70 -9.70 -8.63 -7.28
C LYS A 70 -11.13 -8.85 -7.76
N THR A 71 -11.66 -10.06 -7.66
CA THR A 71 -12.96 -10.44 -8.26
C THR A 71 -13.90 -11.12 -7.27
N ASP A 72 -13.64 -10.99 -5.97
CA ASP A 72 -14.40 -11.66 -4.92
C ASP A 72 -14.50 -13.20 -5.12
N GLY A 73 -13.48 -13.78 -5.80
CA GLY A 73 -13.39 -15.22 -6.03
C GLY A 73 -14.10 -15.73 -7.28
N ASP A 74 -14.39 -14.85 -8.25
CA ASP A 74 -14.87 -15.29 -9.56
C ASP A 74 -13.82 -16.18 -10.25
N ILE A 75 -14.14 -17.47 -10.39
CA ILE A 75 -13.25 -18.49 -10.96
C ILE A 75 -13.18 -18.46 -12.48
N ASP A 76 -14.14 -17.82 -13.16
CA ASP A 76 -14.16 -17.77 -14.62
C ASP A 76 -13.00 -16.95 -15.20
N VAL A 77 -12.41 -16.08 -14.40
CA VAL A 77 -11.22 -15.30 -14.80
C VAL A 77 -9.91 -16.09 -14.73
N LEU A 78 -9.86 -17.22 -14.00
CA LEU A 78 -8.62 -17.98 -13.74
C LEU A 78 -7.96 -18.48 -15.02
N ASP A 79 -8.74 -18.91 -16.02
CA ASP A 79 -8.22 -19.48 -17.28
C ASP A 79 -7.41 -18.47 -18.10
N HIS A 80 -7.63 -17.18 -17.85
CA HIS A 80 -6.97 -16.09 -18.56
C HIS A 80 -5.79 -15.50 -17.80
N LEU A 81 -5.57 -15.93 -16.55
CA LEU A 81 -4.51 -15.42 -15.69
C LEU A 81 -3.32 -16.38 -15.64
N SER A 82 -2.13 -15.83 -15.52
CA SER A 82 -0.92 -16.61 -15.23
C SER A 82 0.06 -15.81 -14.38
N ILE A 83 0.81 -16.53 -13.54
CA ILE A 83 1.93 -15.94 -12.79
C ILE A 83 3.12 -15.82 -13.73
N ALA A 84 3.59 -14.61 -13.93
CA ALA A 84 4.75 -14.35 -14.78
C ALA A 84 6.06 -14.36 -14.00
N ARG A 85 6.03 -13.87 -12.75
CA ARG A 85 7.23 -13.73 -11.93
C ARG A 85 6.88 -13.59 -10.46
N ILE A 86 7.75 -14.12 -9.63
CA ILE A 86 7.70 -13.97 -8.17
C ILE A 86 9.02 -13.34 -7.76
N ASP A 87 8.96 -12.15 -7.15
CA ASP A 87 10.12 -11.43 -6.67
C ASP A 87 10.10 -11.39 -5.13
N PHE A 88 11.22 -11.65 -4.50
CA PHE A 88 11.42 -11.57 -3.06
C PHE A 88 12.22 -10.32 -2.71
N CYS A 89 11.76 -9.53 -1.75
CA CYS A 89 12.50 -8.37 -1.26
C CYS A 89 13.51 -8.79 -0.20
N THR A 90 14.78 -8.61 -0.47
CA THR A 90 15.86 -8.95 0.48
C THR A 90 16.08 -7.88 1.54
N PHE A 91 15.45 -6.71 1.36
CA PHE A 91 15.58 -5.55 2.23
C PHE A 91 14.33 -5.35 3.10
N GLY A 92 14.52 -4.81 4.30
CA GLY A 92 13.44 -4.48 5.23
C GLY A 92 12.99 -5.65 6.11
N ASN A 93 12.19 -5.32 7.11
CA ASN A 93 11.78 -6.29 8.14
C ASN A 93 10.72 -7.29 7.67
N THR A 94 9.89 -6.88 6.71
CA THR A 94 8.74 -7.68 6.26
C THR A 94 9.04 -8.63 5.13
N GLN A 95 10.15 -8.41 4.42
CA GLN A 95 10.61 -9.27 3.33
C GLN A 95 9.45 -9.76 2.42
N PRO A 96 8.71 -8.86 1.77
CA PRO A 96 7.54 -9.24 0.99
C PRO A 96 7.92 -10.00 -0.27
N PHE A 97 7.01 -10.87 -0.71
CA PHE A 97 6.99 -11.33 -2.09
C PHE A 97 6.09 -10.42 -2.93
N ARG A 98 6.57 -10.02 -4.11
CA ARG A 98 5.79 -9.33 -5.13
C ARG A 98 5.47 -10.31 -6.25
N ILE A 99 4.19 -10.50 -6.49
CA ILE A 99 3.70 -11.46 -7.47
C ILE A 99 3.24 -10.69 -8.70
N ARG A 100 3.81 -11.01 -9.87
CA ARG A 100 3.38 -10.44 -11.15
C ARG A 100 2.42 -11.38 -11.85
N VAL A 101 1.20 -10.92 -12.06
CA VAL A 101 0.13 -11.64 -12.76
C VAL A 101 -0.04 -11.05 -14.15
N ILE A 102 -0.17 -11.89 -15.17
CA ILE A 102 -0.46 -11.47 -16.55
C ILE A 102 -1.83 -12.01 -16.94
N ASN A 103 -2.62 -11.15 -17.56
CA ASN A 103 -3.83 -11.54 -18.26
C ASN A 103 -3.49 -11.88 -19.71
N ARG A 104 -3.63 -13.14 -20.09
CA ARG A 104 -3.28 -13.67 -21.41
C ARG A 104 -4.16 -13.18 -22.56
N LEU A 105 -5.30 -12.54 -22.26
CA LEU A 105 -6.19 -12.02 -23.30
C LEU A 105 -5.71 -10.68 -23.87
N ASN A 106 -5.06 -9.86 -23.05
CA ASN A 106 -4.69 -8.50 -23.42
C ASN A 106 -3.26 -8.11 -23.04
N ASP A 107 -2.46 -9.07 -22.55
CA ASP A 107 -1.08 -8.92 -22.10
C ASP A 107 -0.89 -7.87 -20.98
N ASN A 108 -1.98 -7.41 -20.37
CA ASN A 108 -1.90 -6.52 -19.23
C ASN A 108 -1.39 -7.29 -18.00
N TYR A 109 -0.62 -6.61 -17.18
CA TYR A 109 -0.11 -7.19 -15.96
C TYR A 109 -0.51 -6.35 -14.74
N ASP A 110 -0.63 -7.03 -13.62
CA ASP A 110 -0.85 -6.43 -12.30
C ASP A 110 0.09 -7.09 -11.30
N HIS A 111 0.19 -6.49 -10.13
CA HIS A 111 0.97 -7.03 -9.03
C HIS A 111 0.10 -7.15 -7.77
N PHE A 112 0.48 -8.06 -6.90
CA PHE A 112 0.05 -8.08 -5.51
C PHE A 112 1.21 -8.54 -4.62
N TYR A 113 1.06 -8.35 -3.32
CA TYR A 113 2.10 -8.67 -2.35
C TYR A 113 1.64 -9.76 -1.39
N VAL A 114 2.56 -10.68 -1.09
CA VAL A 114 2.41 -11.67 -0.03
C VAL A 114 3.41 -11.32 1.07
N LYS A 115 2.91 -11.04 2.27
CA LYS A 115 3.70 -10.55 3.42
C LYS A 115 3.43 -11.41 4.65
N ARG A 116 4.30 -11.29 5.64
CA ARG A 116 3.97 -11.77 6.99
C ARG A 116 2.90 -10.87 7.58
N ALA A 117 1.82 -11.47 8.09
CA ALA A 117 0.77 -10.75 8.76
C ALA A 117 1.23 -10.31 10.16
N ASP A 118 1.00 -9.05 10.48
CA ASP A 118 1.06 -8.53 11.83
C ASP A 118 -0.21 -7.73 12.15
N ALA A 119 -0.50 -7.59 13.44
CA ALA A 119 -1.73 -6.93 13.89
C ALA A 119 -1.74 -5.43 13.56
N SER A 120 -0.59 -4.76 13.71
CA SER A 120 -0.43 -3.33 13.43
C SER A 120 -0.78 -3.01 11.98
N ARG A 121 -0.22 -3.78 11.05
CA ARG A 121 -0.46 -3.63 9.60
C ARG A 121 -1.93 -3.87 9.23
N ALA A 122 -2.54 -4.95 9.72
CA ALA A 122 -3.94 -5.23 9.45
C ALA A 122 -4.86 -4.14 10.01
N TYR A 123 -4.56 -3.64 11.20
CA TYR A 123 -5.27 -2.52 11.82
C TYR A 123 -5.12 -1.22 11.01
N GLY A 124 -3.89 -0.92 10.56
CA GLY A 124 -3.60 0.25 9.74
C GLY A 124 -4.31 0.23 8.38
N LEU A 125 -4.35 -0.93 7.71
CA LEU A 125 -5.08 -1.15 6.46
C LEU A 125 -6.59 -0.94 6.64
N GLU A 126 -7.17 -1.40 7.74
CA GLU A 126 -8.58 -1.16 8.06
C GLU A 126 -8.87 0.32 8.36
N LEU A 127 -7.99 1.01 9.07
CA LEU A 127 -8.13 2.46 9.26
C LEU A 127 -7.99 3.23 7.94
N GLU A 128 -7.10 2.81 7.05
CA GLU A 128 -7.02 3.36 5.68
C GLU A 128 -8.35 3.20 4.96
N TYR A 129 -8.91 1.99 4.96
CA TYR A 129 -10.19 1.69 4.32
C TYR A 129 -11.34 2.54 4.88
N ILE A 130 -11.40 2.76 6.20
CA ILE A 130 -12.49 3.47 6.85
C ILE A 130 -12.36 4.98 6.73
N LEU A 131 -11.15 5.54 6.89
CA LEU A 131 -10.92 6.97 7.11
C LEU A 131 -10.30 7.69 5.90
N SER A 132 -9.73 6.96 4.94
CA SER A 132 -9.09 7.53 3.75
C SER A 132 -9.96 7.39 2.50
N PRO A 133 -9.78 8.23 1.48
CA PRO A 133 -10.38 8.02 0.17
C PRO A 133 -9.68 6.89 -0.62
N ASN A 134 -8.53 6.46 -0.16
CA ASN A 134 -7.65 5.52 -0.84
C ASN A 134 -7.85 4.12 -0.24
N HIS A 135 -8.74 3.34 -0.84
CA HIS A 135 -8.95 1.96 -0.39
C HIS A 135 -7.79 1.07 -0.87
N VAL A 136 -7.34 0.18 0.01
CA VAL A 136 -6.40 -0.89 -0.30
C VAL A 136 -7.09 -2.20 0.05
N THR A 137 -7.21 -3.09 -0.94
CA THR A 137 -7.79 -4.42 -0.73
C THR A 137 -6.73 -5.34 -0.13
N PHE A 138 -7.11 -6.09 0.89
CA PHE A 138 -6.22 -7.06 1.54
C PHE A 138 -7.00 -8.25 2.09
N LEU A 139 -6.29 -9.37 2.22
CA LEU A 139 -6.79 -10.61 2.80
C LEU A 139 -5.79 -11.13 3.83
N VAL A 140 -6.29 -11.82 4.84
CA VAL A 140 -5.47 -12.39 5.91
C VAL A 140 -5.83 -13.86 6.12
N ASP A 141 -4.81 -14.70 6.29
CA ASP A 141 -4.96 -16.05 6.78
C ASP A 141 -3.77 -16.44 7.67
N GLY A 142 -4.04 -16.71 8.95
CA GLY A 142 -2.98 -17.04 9.91
C GLY A 142 -1.89 -15.98 9.98
N ASN A 143 -0.70 -16.32 9.52
CA ASN A 143 0.47 -15.45 9.47
C ASN A 143 0.75 -14.87 8.07
N THR A 144 -0.20 -15.00 7.15
CA THR A 144 -0.09 -14.50 5.78
C THR A 144 -1.02 -13.33 5.55
N LEU A 145 -0.49 -12.27 4.97
CA LEU A 145 -1.20 -11.08 4.53
C LEU A 145 -1.01 -10.94 3.02
N ILE A 146 -2.11 -10.82 2.32
CA ILE A 146 -2.14 -10.48 0.89
C ILE A 146 -2.57 -9.03 0.76
N GLU A 147 -1.81 -8.22 0.03
CA GLU A 147 -2.15 -6.82 -0.24
C GLU A 147 -2.16 -6.57 -1.75
N GLU A 148 -3.13 -5.82 -2.22
CA GLU A 148 -3.10 -5.34 -3.61
C GLU A 148 -1.94 -4.34 -3.84
N HIS A 149 -1.49 -4.28 -5.08
CA HIS A 149 -0.51 -3.26 -5.48
C HIS A 149 -1.17 -1.89 -5.57
N VAL A 150 -0.57 -0.92 -4.92
CA VAL A 150 -0.93 0.49 -5.04
C VAL A 150 -0.09 1.11 -6.15
N ALA A 151 -0.70 1.36 -7.30
CA ALA A 151 -0.03 1.97 -8.43
C ALA A 151 0.38 3.42 -8.13
N GLY A 152 1.54 3.83 -8.63
CA GLY A 152 2.06 5.18 -8.48
C GLY A 152 3.59 5.22 -8.57
N ILE A 153 4.15 6.41 -8.58
CA ILE A 153 5.59 6.65 -8.55
C ILE A 153 6.02 6.70 -7.08
N PRO A 154 7.04 5.93 -6.64
CA PRO A 154 7.57 6.06 -5.27
C PRO A 154 7.89 7.53 -4.95
N GLY A 155 7.56 7.99 -3.74
CA GLY A 155 7.66 9.41 -3.40
C GLY A 155 9.08 9.95 -3.48
N ASP A 156 10.10 9.17 -3.15
CA ASP A 156 11.51 9.52 -3.29
C ASP A 156 11.92 9.68 -4.77
N ASP A 157 11.48 8.78 -5.64
CA ASP A 157 11.71 8.86 -7.08
C ASP A 157 10.96 10.05 -7.69
N PHE A 158 9.71 10.27 -7.30
CA PHE A 158 8.93 11.43 -7.74
C PHE A 158 9.62 12.74 -7.36
N MET A 159 10.09 12.87 -6.10
CA MET A 159 10.77 14.10 -5.66
C MET A 159 12.09 14.35 -6.38
N LYS A 160 12.82 13.29 -6.70
CA LYS A 160 14.11 13.37 -7.40
C LYS A 160 13.94 13.69 -8.87
N ASN A 161 12.98 13.07 -9.57
CA ASN A 161 12.93 13.05 -11.01
C ASN A 161 11.74 13.78 -11.65
N LYS A 162 10.67 14.05 -10.86
CA LYS A 162 9.40 14.58 -11.38
C LYS A 162 8.89 15.84 -10.70
N LEU A 163 9.35 16.16 -9.50
CA LEU A 163 8.82 17.28 -8.72
C LEU A 163 8.96 18.63 -9.43
N GLN A 164 10.01 18.82 -10.22
CA GLN A 164 10.30 20.06 -10.97
C GLN A 164 9.75 20.03 -12.41
N ASP A 165 9.07 18.97 -12.79
CA ASP A 165 8.49 18.84 -14.11
C ASP A 165 7.36 19.87 -14.29
N THR A 166 7.39 20.64 -15.37
CA THR A 166 6.42 21.70 -15.65
C THR A 166 5.01 21.18 -15.92
N GLU A 167 4.85 19.90 -16.16
CA GLU A 167 3.55 19.26 -16.34
C GLU A 167 2.73 19.21 -15.04
N PHE A 168 3.40 19.34 -13.86
CA PHE A 168 2.74 19.25 -12.57
C PHE A 168 2.55 20.59 -11.90
N ASN A 169 1.35 20.82 -11.40
CA ASN A 169 1.05 22.00 -10.60
C ASN A 169 1.61 21.82 -9.18
N GLN A 170 2.68 22.56 -8.87
CA GLN A 170 3.37 22.49 -7.58
C GLN A 170 2.46 22.82 -6.39
N ILE A 171 1.47 23.71 -6.57
CA ILE A 171 0.49 24.03 -5.53
C ILE A 171 -0.41 22.84 -5.24
N ARG A 172 -0.82 22.08 -6.26
CA ARG A 172 -1.62 20.85 -6.09
C ARG A 172 -0.83 19.78 -5.33
N ILE A 173 0.46 19.63 -5.62
CA ILE A 173 1.35 18.70 -4.91
C ILE A 173 1.46 19.08 -3.43
N ALA A 174 1.75 20.34 -3.14
CA ALA A 174 1.88 20.84 -1.78
C ALA A 174 0.55 20.73 -0.99
N LYS A 175 -0.59 21.04 -1.63
CA LYS A 175 -1.94 20.86 -1.05
C LYS A 175 -2.19 19.39 -0.68
N GLU A 176 -1.89 18.47 -1.59
CA GLU A 176 -2.09 17.04 -1.32
C GLU A 176 -1.18 16.54 -0.20
N PHE A 177 0.06 17.04 -0.12
CA PHE A 177 0.96 16.70 0.98
C PHE A 177 0.45 17.19 2.35
N ILE A 178 -0.17 18.38 2.42
CA ILE A 178 -0.81 18.86 3.66
C ILE A 178 -1.95 17.92 4.06
N LYS A 179 -2.80 17.52 3.12
CA LYS A 179 -3.90 16.57 3.36
C LYS A 179 -3.37 15.19 3.77
N PHE A 180 -2.30 14.75 3.14
CA PHE A 180 -1.62 13.50 3.49
C PHE A 180 -1.10 13.51 4.94
N ASN A 181 -0.47 14.61 5.39
CA ASN A 181 -0.06 14.75 6.78
C ASN A 181 -1.24 14.59 7.77
N GLU A 182 -2.39 15.22 7.46
CA GLU A 182 -3.57 15.10 8.32
C GLU A 182 -4.12 13.66 8.35
N ARG A 183 -4.14 12.98 7.20
CA ARG A 183 -4.55 11.55 7.14
C ARG A 183 -3.65 10.67 7.99
N CYS A 184 -2.33 10.84 7.89
CA CYS A 184 -1.37 10.08 8.69
C CYS A 184 -1.51 10.38 10.18
N PHE A 185 -1.60 11.65 10.54
CA PHE A 185 -1.69 12.09 11.93
C PHE A 185 -2.97 11.60 12.63
N VAL A 186 -4.12 11.77 12.00
CA VAL A 186 -5.41 11.37 12.59
C VAL A 186 -5.50 9.85 12.80
N ARG A 187 -4.89 9.08 11.89
CA ARG A 187 -4.88 7.61 11.97
C ARG A 187 -3.74 7.06 12.83
N LEU A 188 -2.81 7.91 13.28
CA LEU A 188 -1.57 7.48 13.95
C LEU A 188 -0.74 6.51 13.09
N LEU A 189 -0.63 6.78 11.79
CA LEU A 189 0.24 6.05 10.89
C LEU A 189 1.60 6.73 10.81
N GLY A 190 2.62 6.07 11.36
CA GLY A 190 3.97 6.61 11.49
C GLY A 190 4.91 6.24 10.35
N ASP A 191 6.13 6.77 10.42
CA ASP A 191 7.26 6.52 9.51
C ASP A 191 6.96 6.77 8.02
N MET A 192 6.13 7.78 7.71
CA MET A 192 5.80 8.14 6.34
C MET A 192 6.94 8.92 5.66
N ARG A 193 8.07 8.24 5.48
CA ARG A 193 9.19 8.66 4.65
C ARG A 193 8.81 8.58 3.17
N SER A 194 9.58 9.23 2.35
CA SER A 194 9.27 9.34 0.91
C SER A 194 9.13 8.00 0.16
N TYR A 195 9.78 6.95 0.63
CA TYR A 195 9.68 5.60 0.04
C TYR A 195 8.53 4.75 0.61
N ASN A 196 7.81 5.23 1.64
CA ASN A 196 6.67 4.53 2.26
C ASN A 196 5.31 4.99 1.71
N TYR A 197 5.31 5.82 0.67
CA TYR A 197 4.12 6.19 -0.08
C TYR A 197 4.42 6.32 -1.58
N VAL A 198 3.38 6.30 -2.38
CA VAL A 198 3.46 6.55 -3.82
C VAL A 198 2.67 7.80 -4.19
N VAL A 199 3.10 8.44 -5.28
CA VAL A 199 2.41 9.54 -5.94
C VAL A 199 1.59 8.96 -7.08
N ASP A 200 0.28 8.89 -6.90
CA ASP A 200 -0.68 8.47 -7.91
C ASP A 200 -1.09 9.70 -8.75
N ILE A 201 -0.85 9.62 -10.05
CA ILE A 201 -1.09 10.70 -11.01
C ILE A 201 -2.15 10.22 -11.98
N THR A 202 -3.31 10.83 -11.92
CA THR A 202 -4.44 10.51 -12.81
C THR A 202 -4.71 11.70 -13.73
N PRO A 203 -4.78 11.52 -15.06
CA PRO A 203 -5.20 12.59 -15.98
C PRO A 203 -6.58 13.12 -15.62
N ASP A 204 -6.74 14.46 -15.67
CA ASP A 204 -7.99 15.15 -15.41
C ASP A 204 -8.21 16.22 -16.48
N ILE A 205 -9.43 16.73 -16.61
CA ILE A 205 -9.82 17.76 -17.62
C ILE A 205 -8.95 19.02 -17.51
N GLU A 206 -8.57 19.39 -16.29
CA GLU A 206 -7.75 20.59 -16.00
C GLU A 206 -6.27 20.27 -15.75
N GLY A 207 -5.76 19.13 -16.23
CA GLY A 207 -4.38 18.70 -16.03
C GLY A 207 -4.29 17.34 -15.33
N SER A 208 -3.53 17.26 -14.23
CA SER A 208 -3.35 15.99 -13.48
C SER A 208 -3.88 16.11 -12.06
N GLN A 209 -4.64 15.13 -11.63
CA GLN A 209 -4.96 14.92 -10.24
C GLN A 209 -3.82 14.16 -9.57
N ILE A 210 -3.32 14.68 -8.46
CA ILE A 210 -2.23 14.07 -7.69
C ILE A 210 -2.78 13.60 -6.37
N ARG A 211 -2.46 12.35 -6.00
CA ARG A 211 -2.80 11.74 -4.71
C ARG A 211 -1.58 11.09 -4.10
N LEU A 212 -1.39 11.27 -2.80
CA LEU A 212 -0.38 10.56 -2.03
C LEU A 212 -1.05 9.36 -1.34
N ARG A 213 -0.58 8.16 -1.65
CA ARG A 213 -1.13 6.90 -1.16
C ARG A 213 -0.07 6.13 -0.37
N THR A 214 -0.39 5.77 0.86
CA THR A 214 0.48 4.95 1.70
C THR A 214 0.60 3.53 1.15
N ILE A 215 1.79 2.95 1.27
CA ILE A 215 2.08 1.55 0.88
C ILE A 215 2.68 0.74 2.02
N ASP A 216 2.99 1.38 3.15
CA ASP A 216 3.48 0.71 4.35
C ASP A 216 2.63 1.07 5.57
N PHE A 217 2.12 0.06 6.26
CA PHE A 217 1.25 0.17 7.43
C PHE A 217 1.86 -0.46 8.69
N GLU A 218 3.16 -0.80 8.65
CA GLU A 218 3.85 -1.48 9.75
C GLU A 218 3.88 -0.65 11.03
N GLN A 219 4.03 0.67 10.89
CA GLN A 219 4.19 1.60 11.99
C GLN A 219 2.87 2.24 12.45
N GLN A 220 1.79 1.47 12.43
CA GLN A 220 0.49 1.91 12.91
C GLN A 220 0.45 1.93 14.44
N SER A 221 0.21 3.11 15.03
CA SER A 221 0.01 3.32 16.48
C SER A 221 1.15 2.78 17.38
N CYS A 222 2.39 2.76 16.87
CA CYS A 222 3.52 2.10 17.53
C CYS A 222 4.33 3.00 18.45
N GLU A 223 4.19 4.32 18.35
CA GLU A 223 5.07 5.30 19.00
C GLU A 223 4.25 6.36 19.74
N GLY A 224 4.70 6.79 20.91
CA GLY A 224 4.02 7.85 21.68
C GLY A 224 4.35 9.28 21.24
N ARG A 225 5.35 9.48 20.37
CA ARG A 225 5.79 10.80 19.93
C ARG A 225 4.98 11.30 18.73
N LYS A 226 4.34 12.47 18.90
CA LYS A 226 3.52 13.12 17.89
C LYS A 226 4.21 13.26 16.52
N ASN A 227 5.48 13.67 16.51
CA ASN A 227 6.21 13.97 15.28
C ASN A 227 6.40 12.74 14.39
N PHE A 228 6.36 11.55 14.96
CA PHE A 228 6.48 10.30 14.24
C PHE A 228 5.32 10.07 13.25
N TYR A 229 4.15 10.65 13.55
CA TYR A 229 2.93 10.54 12.73
C TYR A 229 2.72 11.71 11.77
N LEU A 230 3.70 12.57 11.64
CA LEU A 230 3.64 13.74 10.76
C LEU A 230 4.72 13.63 9.68
N PRO A 231 4.38 13.25 8.45
CA PRO A 231 5.32 13.13 7.33
C PRO A 231 6.25 14.32 7.14
N GLN A 232 5.81 15.52 7.50
CA GLN A 232 6.60 16.75 7.42
C GLN A 232 7.85 16.79 8.30
N TYR A 233 7.99 15.89 9.27
CA TYR A 233 9.19 15.82 10.13
C TYR A 233 10.27 14.89 9.59
N PHE A 234 10.00 14.16 8.51
CA PHE A 234 10.99 13.33 7.84
C PHE A 234 11.71 14.15 6.77
N LYS A 235 13.03 14.27 6.89
CA LYS A 235 13.86 15.09 5.98
C LYS A 235 13.74 14.73 4.52
N ASP A 236 13.44 13.46 4.25
CA ASP A 236 13.24 12.95 2.90
C ASP A 236 12.07 13.65 2.16
N ASN A 237 11.12 14.23 2.92
CA ASN A 237 9.97 14.96 2.39
C ASN A 237 10.22 16.48 2.21
N ASN A 238 11.42 16.99 2.59
CA ASN A 238 11.74 18.41 2.51
C ASN A 238 11.45 19.06 1.15
N PRO A 239 11.72 18.42 -0.01
CA PRO A 239 11.43 19.04 -1.29
C PRO A 239 9.97 19.45 -1.45
N ILE A 240 9.00 18.62 -1.02
CA ILE A 240 7.57 18.98 -1.08
C ILE A 240 7.22 20.01 0.01
N ILE A 241 7.81 19.92 1.18
CA ILE A 241 7.59 20.88 2.27
C ILE A 241 7.99 22.30 1.81
N PHE A 242 9.13 22.43 1.15
CA PHE A 242 9.60 23.71 0.65
C PHE A 242 8.67 24.32 -0.42
N LEU A 243 8.05 23.50 -1.27
CA LEU A 243 6.98 23.98 -2.16
C LEU A 243 5.81 24.57 -1.37
N GLY A 244 5.38 23.90 -0.31
CA GLY A 244 4.33 24.42 0.58
C GLY A 244 4.70 25.79 1.18
N ILE A 245 5.91 25.93 1.69
CA ILE A 245 6.43 27.18 2.27
C ILE A 245 6.50 28.29 1.22
N GLN A 246 6.89 27.96 -0.01
CA GLN A 246 7.05 28.92 -1.10
C GLN A 246 5.69 29.43 -1.64
N HIS A 247 4.68 28.57 -1.69
CA HIS A 247 3.44 28.85 -2.43
C HIS A 247 2.20 29.04 -1.56
N MET A 248 2.28 28.83 -0.24
CA MET A 248 1.11 28.85 0.63
C MET A 248 1.30 29.71 1.87
N SER A 249 0.27 30.48 2.22
CA SER A 249 0.21 31.16 3.51
C SER A 249 -0.17 30.19 4.65
N PRO A 250 0.16 30.50 5.91
CA PRO A 250 -0.28 29.71 7.05
C PRO A 250 -1.81 29.52 7.13
N GLU A 251 -2.57 30.51 6.69
CA GLU A 251 -4.04 30.45 6.65
C GLU A 251 -4.51 29.41 5.63
N THR A 252 -3.91 29.39 4.44
CA THR A 252 -4.21 28.41 3.39
C THR A 252 -3.87 26.97 3.87
N VAL A 253 -2.75 26.79 4.54
CA VAL A 253 -2.37 25.50 5.12
C VAL A 253 -3.42 25.04 6.13
N ARG A 254 -3.84 25.91 7.07
CA ARG A 254 -4.89 25.58 8.06
C ARG A 254 -6.21 25.25 7.39
N GLN A 255 -6.57 25.94 6.32
CA GLN A 255 -7.79 25.65 5.56
C GLN A 255 -7.76 24.22 5.02
N TYR A 256 -6.67 23.79 4.36
CA TYR A 256 -6.54 22.43 3.81
C TYR A 256 -6.50 21.34 4.91
N GLN A 257 -5.89 21.64 6.05
CA GLN A 257 -5.95 20.77 7.22
C GLN A 257 -7.37 20.57 7.72
N MET A 258 -8.13 21.66 7.86
CA MET A 258 -9.53 21.60 8.29
C MET A 258 -10.44 20.90 7.27
N GLU A 259 -10.23 21.11 5.97
CA GLU A 259 -10.93 20.40 4.91
C GLU A 259 -10.73 18.87 5.07
N GLU A 260 -9.48 18.42 5.19
CA GLU A 260 -9.20 16.99 5.28
C GLU A 260 -9.74 16.39 6.59
N ARG A 261 -9.59 17.07 7.73
CA ARG A 261 -10.20 16.65 9.00
C ARG A 261 -11.72 16.50 8.91
N SER A 262 -12.38 17.42 8.22
CA SER A 262 -13.82 17.36 7.99
C SER A 262 -14.22 16.16 7.13
N LEU A 263 -13.43 15.85 6.09
CA LEU A 263 -13.63 14.67 5.24
C LEU A 263 -13.40 13.36 6.03
N ILE A 264 -12.36 13.31 6.86
CA ILE A 264 -12.10 12.16 7.73
C ILE A 264 -13.26 11.97 8.72
N ALA A 265 -13.73 13.05 9.36
CA ALA A 265 -14.86 12.99 10.30
C ALA A 265 -16.15 12.52 9.62
N MET A 266 -16.40 12.94 8.38
CA MET A 266 -17.54 12.50 7.58
C MET A 266 -17.46 11.00 7.25
N ARG A 267 -16.28 10.50 6.84
CA ARG A 267 -16.04 9.06 6.61
C ARG A 267 -16.20 8.25 7.90
N ALA A 268 -15.64 8.73 9.01
CA ALA A 268 -15.80 8.11 10.33
C ALA A 268 -17.28 8.00 10.73
N LYS A 269 -18.07 9.04 10.47
CA LYS A 269 -19.51 9.06 10.76
C LYS A 269 -20.27 8.06 9.89
N SER A 270 -19.98 7.99 8.59
CA SER A 270 -20.62 7.04 7.66
C SER A 270 -20.28 5.58 7.97
N SER A 271 -19.07 5.34 8.48
CA SER A 271 -18.58 3.99 8.84
C SER A 271 -18.56 3.74 10.35
N ARG A 272 -19.38 4.46 11.13
CA ARG A 272 -19.34 4.48 12.60
C ARG A 272 -19.37 3.09 13.23
N VAL A 273 -20.23 2.19 12.74
CA VAL A 273 -20.37 0.84 13.30
C VAL A 273 -19.08 0.04 13.11
N ARG A 274 -18.50 0.09 11.90
CA ARG A 274 -17.26 -0.60 11.57
C ARG A 274 -16.09 -0.02 12.37
N LEU A 275 -15.97 1.31 12.42
CA LEU A 275 -14.93 2.00 13.17
C LEU A 275 -14.99 1.67 14.66
N ASN A 276 -16.19 1.73 15.30
CA ASN A 276 -16.33 1.39 16.70
C ASN A 276 -15.91 -0.06 16.99
N LYS A 277 -16.30 -1.01 16.13
CA LYS A 277 -15.87 -2.41 16.29
C LYS A 277 -14.33 -2.52 16.22
N LEU A 278 -13.69 -1.79 15.30
CA LEU A 278 -12.22 -1.80 15.16
C LEU A 278 -11.53 -1.19 16.38
N LEU A 279 -12.06 -0.10 16.95
CA LEU A 279 -11.47 0.59 18.12
C LEU A 279 -11.58 -0.21 19.42
N HIS A 280 -12.43 -1.24 19.48
CA HIS A 280 -12.59 -2.14 20.63
C HIS A 280 -11.78 -3.44 20.50
N VAL A 281 -10.94 -3.56 19.47
CA VAL A 281 -10.03 -4.67 19.23
C VAL A 281 -8.69 -4.41 19.91
#